data_148383106df495704f14ef9c2cca464b
#
_entry.id   148383106df495704f14ef9c2cca464b
#
_cell.length_a   1.000
_cell.length_b   1.000
_cell.length_c   1.000
_cell.angle_alpha   90.00
_cell.angle_beta   90.00
_cell.angle_gamma   90.00
#
_symmetry.space_group_name_H-M   'P 1'
#
loop_
_entity.id
_entity.type
_entity.pdbx_description
1 polymer ?
#
loop_
_entity_poly.entity_id
_entity_poly.type
_entity_poly.pdbx_seq_one_letter_code
_entity_poly.pdbx_strand_id
1 'polypeptide(L)'
;PYVGLIDYHEQHAYAYELFKFNRNDNLEIGPLFLGRGRDARESYVKGIVTVLKNCKSYLDDNYDVLLVANDKYSLYPQIVEMSGMEIVNEFKRPVLNRSERDKSAYSETIFHIKDKNNAHSNR
;
A
#
# COMPACT_ATOMS: atom_id res chain seq x y z
N PRO A 1 -2.19 -2.62 0.97
CA PRO A 1 -3.46 -1.92 1.25
C PRO A 1 -4.14 -1.43 -0.03
N TYR A 2 -5.44 -1.19 0.06
CA TYR A 2 -6.28 -0.77 -1.06
C TYR A 2 -7.08 0.48 -0.68
N VAL A 3 -7.32 1.35 -1.64
CA VAL A 3 -8.15 2.54 -1.39
C VAL A 3 -9.63 2.16 -1.42
N GLY A 4 -10.32 2.30 -0.27
CA GLY A 4 -11.76 2.15 -0.17
C GLY A 4 -12.28 0.78 -0.57
N LEU A 5 -11.59 -0.29 -0.20
CA LEU A 5 -12.01 -1.65 -0.54
C LEU A 5 -12.37 -2.49 0.68
N ILE A 6 -11.65 -2.35 1.77
CA ILE A 6 -11.78 -3.20 2.96
C ILE A 6 -11.78 -2.34 4.20
N ASP A 7 -12.62 -2.69 5.18
CA ASP A 7 -12.56 -2.21 6.56
C ASP A 7 -12.01 -3.36 7.42
N TYR A 8 -10.71 -3.34 7.67
CA TYR A 8 -10.04 -4.43 8.39
C TYR A 8 -10.52 -4.58 9.83
N HIS A 9 -10.85 -3.47 10.49
CA HIS A 9 -11.39 -3.50 11.84
C HIS A 9 -12.75 -4.20 11.90
N GLU A 10 -13.60 -4.01 10.87
CA GLU A 10 -14.87 -4.73 10.76
C GLU A 10 -14.65 -6.23 10.42
N GLN A 11 -13.77 -6.54 9.50
CA GLN A 11 -13.46 -7.92 9.16
C GLN A 11 -12.89 -8.71 10.33
N HIS A 12 -12.13 -8.08 11.19
CA HIS A 12 -11.48 -8.68 12.35
C HIS A 12 -12.17 -8.33 13.68
N ALA A 13 -13.43 -7.87 13.65
CA ALA A 13 -14.18 -7.49 14.85
C ALA A 13 -14.20 -8.60 15.91
N TYR A 14 -14.34 -9.86 15.49
CA TYR A 14 -14.29 -11.02 16.38
C TYR A 14 -12.98 -11.11 17.18
N ALA A 15 -11.85 -10.75 16.60
CA ALA A 15 -10.56 -10.78 17.28
C ALA A 15 -10.46 -9.65 18.33
N TYR A 16 -10.95 -8.46 18.00
CA TYR A 16 -11.00 -7.35 18.96
C TYR A 16 -11.88 -7.69 20.16
N GLU A 17 -13.02 -8.31 19.93
CA GLU A 17 -13.92 -8.76 21.02
C GLU A 17 -13.28 -9.86 21.86
N LEU A 18 -12.70 -10.88 21.22
CA LEU A 18 -12.12 -12.04 21.89
C LEU A 18 -10.91 -11.66 22.76
N PHE A 19 -10.02 -10.84 22.24
CA PHE A 19 -8.78 -10.43 22.93
C PHE A 19 -8.90 -9.14 23.72
N LYS A 20 -10.08 -8.50 23.70
CA LYS A 20 -10.32 -7.21 24.38
C LYS A 20 -9.40 -6.09 23.91
N PHE A 21 -9.00 -6.10 22.65
CA PHE A 21 -8.22 -5.02 22.05
C PHE A 21 -9.10 -3.81 21.73
N ASN A 22 -8.54 -2.62 21.91
CA ASN A 22 -9.19 -1.39 21.47
C ASN A 22 -9.12 -1.26 19.95
N ARG A 23 -10.22 -0.87 19.34
CA ARG A 23 -10.25 -0.56 17.92
C ARG A 23 -9.65 0.82 17.65
N ASN A 24 -8.92 0.94 16.53
CA ASN A 24 -8.32 2.18 16.06
C ASN A 24 -8.69 2.43 14.59
N ASP A 25 -9.98 2.39 14.27
CA ASP A 25 -10.51 2.52 12.91
C ASP A 25 -10.00 3.78 12.21
N ASN A 26 -9.81 4.87 12.94
CA ASN A 26 -9.28 6.14 12.42
C ASN A 26 -7.80 6.09 12.01
N LEU A 27 -7.06 5.08 12.43
CA LEU A 27 -5.67 4.87 12.05
C LEU A 27 -5.51 3.93 10.84
N GLU A 28 -6.59 3.32 10.39
CA GLU A 28 -6.60 2.44 9.23
C GLU A 28 -6.30 3.22 7.95
N ILE A 29 -5.41 2.69 7.09
CA ILE A 29 -5.04 3.33 5.83
C ILE A 29 -5.95 2.81 4.72
N GLY A 30 -6.70 3.72 4.08
CA GLY A 30 -7.56 3.41 2.94
C GLY A 30 -8.80 2.59 3.27
N PRO A 31 -9.49 2.79 4.42
CA PRO A 31 -10.64 1.99 4.78
C PRO A 31 -11.83 2.25 3.85
N LEU A 32 -12.70 1.25 3.72
CA LEU A 32 -13.89 1.33 2.87
C LEU A 32 -14.81 2.50 3.25
N PHE A 33 -14.98 2.78 4.55
CA PHE A 33 -15.89 3.82 5.02
C PHE A 33 -15.51 5.23 4.58
N LEU A 34 -14.25 5.50 4.26
CA LEU A 34 -13.81 6.80 3.71
C LEU A 34 -14.06 6.90 2.19
N GLY A 35 -14.42 5.81 1.53
CA GLY A 35 -14.68 5.79 0.10
C GLY A 35 -13.42 5.84 -0.76
N ARG A 36 -13.59 6.33 -1.99
CA ARG A 36 -12.54 6.33 -3.04
C ARG A 36 -12.34 7.71 -3.68
N GLY A 37 -12.94 8.74 -3.09
CA GLY A 37 -12.87 10.10 -3.57
C GLY A 37 -11.47 10.71 -3.44
N ARG A 38 -11.37 11.97 -3.82
CA ARG A 38 -10.11 12.72 -3.79
C ARG A 38 -9.49 12.74 -2.40
N ASP A 39 -10.27 13.10 -1.38
CA ASP A 39 -9.79 13.21 -0.01
C ASP A 39 -9.33 11.86 0.56
N ALA A 40 -10.07 10.78 0.24
CA ALA A 40 -9.69 9.43 0.62
C ALA A 40 -8.35 9.02 -0.01
N ARG A 41 -8.14 9.36 -1.28
CA ARG A 41 -6.87 9.07 -1.98
C ARG A 41 -5.71 9.89 -1.43
N GLU A 42 -5.91 11.16 -1.13
CA GLU A 42 -4.89 12.01 -0.49
C GLU A 42 -4.51 11.49 0.90
N SER A 43 -5.48 11.10 1.70
CA SER A 43 -5.25 10.46 3.01
C SER A 43 -4.48 9.16 2.88
N TYR A 44 -4.84 8.33 1.91
CA TYR A 44 -4.14 7.09 1.61
C TYR A 44 -2.67 7.34 1.23
N VAL A 45 -2.41 8.28 0.33
CA VAL A 45 -1.04 8.66 -0.08
C VAL A 45 -0.22 9.08 1.14
N LYS A 46 -0.75 9.97 1.97
CA LYS A 46 -0.06 10.42 3.20
C LYS A 46 0.23 9.27 4.16
N GLY A 47 -0.72 8.36 4.33
CA GLY A 47 -0.56 7.20 5.20
C GLY A 47 0.56 6.28 4.73
N ILE A 48 0.58 5.90 3.46
CA ILE A 48 1.62 5.02 2.92
C ILE A 48 3.00 5.71 2.92
N VAL A 49 3.07 6.99 2.57
CA VAL A 49 4.32 7.77 2.66
C VAL A 49 4.86 7.77 4.08
N THR A 50 4.01 7.95 5.07
CA THR A 50 4.42 7.90 6.48
C THR A 50 5.01 6.53 6.86
N VAL A 51 4.36 5.45 6.44
CA VAL A 51 4.86 4.08 6.66
C VAL A 51 6.24 3.89 6.02
N LEU A 52 6.39 4.26 4.74
CA LEU A 52 7.65 4.10 4.03
C LEU A 52 8.78 4.94 4.65
N LYS A 53 8.51 6.18 5.04
CA LYS A 53 9.49 7.02 5.73
C LYS A 53 9.91 6.45 7.08
N ASN A 54 8.95 5.94 7.84
CA ASN A 54 9.26 5.28 9.11
C ASN A 54 10.11 4.03 8.91
N CYS A 55 9.78 3.20 7.93
CA CYS A 55 10.61 2.03 7.59
C CYS A 55 12.02 2.44 7.16
N LYS A 56 12.15 3.47 6.33
CA LYS A 56 13.44 3.96 5.83
C LYS A 56 14.40 4.31 6.95
N SER A 57 13.92 4.87 8.05
CA SER A 57 14.75 5.25 9.19
C SER A 57 15.42 4.06 9.91
N TYR A 58 14.96 2.84 9.66
CA TYR A 58 15.48 1.60 10.25
C TYR A 58 16.21 0.70 9.25
N LEU A 59 16.29 1.12 7.98
CA LEU A 59 16.96 0.36 6.92
C LEU A 59 18.40 0.83 6.72
N ASP A 60 19.24 -0.07 6.26
CA ASP A 60 20.60 0.26 5.81
C ASP A 60 20.52 1.17 4.56
N ASP A 61 21.64 1.81 4.21
CA ASP A 61 21.68 2.72 3.06
C ASP A 61 21.38 2.03 1.72
N ASN A 62 21.73 0.75 1.60
CA ASN A 62 21.45 -0.06 0.41
C ASN A 62 20.35 -1.10 0.71
N TYR A 63 19.10 -0.69 0.64
CA TYR A 63 17.94 -1.54 0.88
C TYR A 63 17.15 -1.81 -0.38
N ASP A 64 16.37 -2.87 -0.33
CA ASP A 64 15.33 -3.20 -1.30
C ASP A 64 13.96 -3.23 -0.61
N VAL A 65 12.98 -2.54 -1.18
CA VAL A 65 11.59 -2.63 -0.78
C VAL A 65 10.78 -3.28 -1.90
N LEU A 66 10.07 -4.34 -1.58
CA LEU A 66 9.09 -4.95 -2.49
C LEU A 66 7.70 -4.65 -1.96
N LEU A 67 6.95 -3.86 -2.71
CA LEU A 67 5.61 -3.43 -2.33
C LEU A 67 4.60 -3.99 -3.32
N VAL A 68 3.61 -4.73 -2.80
CA VAL A 68 2.56 -5.35 -3.60
C VAL A 68 1.26 -4.57 -3.42
N ALA A 69 0.71 -4.06 -4.50
CA ALA A 69 -0.53 -3.31 -4.46
C ALA A 69 -1.29 -3.39 -5.78
N ASN A 70 -2.60 -3.16 -5.69
CA ASN A 70 -3.40 -2.82 -6.85
C ASN A 70 -3.42 -1.29 -6.97
N ASP A 71 -2.64 -0.76 -7.90
CA ASP A 71 -2.52 0.69 -8.09
C ASP A 71 -3.50 1.20 -9.16
N LYS A 72 -4.79 0.98 -8.92
CA LYS A 72 -5.86 1.38 -9.84
C LYS A 72 -5.85 2.88 -10.15
N TYR A 73 -5.42 3.69 -9.22
CA TYR A 73 -5.42 5.16 -9.34
C TYR A 73 -4.05 5.74 -9.66
N SER A 74 -3.04 4.90 -9.93
CA SER A 74 -1.66 5.32 -10.21
C SER A 74 -1.07 6.24 -9.14
N LEU A 75 -1.25 5.88 -7.88
CA LEU A 75 -0.80 6.67 -6.72
C LEU A 75 0.65 6.36 -6.31
N TYR A 76 1.15 5.18 -6.62
CA TYR A 76 2.44 4.73 -6.11
C TYR A 76 3.65 5.46 -6.67
N PRO A 77 3.70 5.92 -7.92
CA PRO A 77 4.80 6.78 -8.36
C PRO A 77 4.99 8.01 -7.49
N GLN A 78 3.90 8.69 -7.14
CA GLN A 78 3.91 9.84 -6.25
C GLN A 78 4.30 9.45 -4.81
N ILE A 79 3.74 8.38 -4.28
CA ILE A 79 4.04 7.86 -2.94
C ILE A 79 5.54 7.58 -2.78
N VAL A 80 6.12 6.88 -3.74
CA VAL A 80 7.54 6.51 -3.71
C VAL A 80 8.44 7.74 -3.78
N GLU A 81 8.13 8.67 -4.67
CA GLU A 81 8.87 9.93 -4.79
C GLU A 81 8.81 10.77 -3.50
N MET A 82 7.61 10.94 -2.93
CA MET A 82 7.42 11.67 -1.66
C MET A 82 8.13 11.00 -0.49
N SER A 83 8.41 9.70 -0.58
CA SER A 83 9.15 8.93 0.44
C SER A 83 10.67 9.03 0.30
N GLY A 84 11.18 9.76 -0.70
CA GLY A 84 12.60 9.85 -1.01
C GLY A 84 13.18 8.58 -1.61
N MET A 85 12.35 7.82 -2.29
CA MET A 85 12.68 6.54 -2.92
C MET A 85 12.42 6.59 -4.42
N GLU A 86 12.85 5.56 -5.15
CA GLU A 86 12.65 5.41 -6.59
C GLU A 86 12.19 4.00 -6.94
N ILE A 87 11.23 3.90 -7.86
CA ILE A 87 10.82 2.62 -8.44
C ILE A 87 11.85 2.23 -9.50
N VAL A 88 12.56 1.12 -9.26
CA VAL A 88 13.58 0.61 -10.20
C VAL A 88 13.03 -0.50 -11.09
N ASN A 89 11.94 -1.17 -10.68
CA ASN A 89 11.29 -2.21 -11.45
C ASN A 89 9.83 -2.36 -11.10
N GLU A 90 9.01 -2.81 -12.05
CA GLU A 90 7.60 -3.15 -11.84
C GLU A 90 7.31 -4.53 -12.43
N PHE A 91 6.63 -5.36 -11.66
CA PHE A 91 6.18 -6.67 -12.09
C PHE A 91 4.67 -6.75 -11.97
N LYS A 92 3.98 -7.30 -12.98
CA LYS A 92 2.54 -7.55 -12.95
C LYS A 92 2.29 -9.00 -12.54
N ARG A 93 1.45 -9.18 -11.53
CA ARG A 93 0.98 -10.47 -11.09
C ARG A 93 -0.51 -10.61 -11.41
N PRO A 94 -0.91 -11.43 -12.39
CA PRO A 94 -2.32 -11.71 -12.59
C PRO A 94 -2.85 -12.53 -11.42
N VAL A 95 -4.04 -12.17 -10.93
CA VAL A 95 -4.73 -12.95 -9.92
C VAL A 95 -5.69 -13.90 -10.64
N LEU A 96 -5.31 -15.17 -10.66
CA LEU A 96 -6.10 -16.26 -11.26
C LEU A 96 -7.03 -16.86 -10.21
N ASN A 97 -8.11 -17.49 -10.68
CA ASN A 97 -9.06 -18.25 -9.85
C ASN A 97 -9.80 -17.42 -8.80
N ARG A 98 -10.17 -16.20 -9.13
CA ARG A 98 -11.14 -15.49 -8.30
C ARG A 98 -12.51 -16.14 -8.46
N SER A 99 -13.05 -16.63 -7.37
CA SER A 99 -14.42 -17.20 -7.29
C SER A 99 -15.51 -16.14 -7.30
N GLU A 100 -15.18 -14.91 -7.63
CA GLU A 100 -16.03 -13.75 -7.44
C GLU A 100 -16.80 -13.36 -8.70
N ARG A 101 -17.89 -12.63 -8.45
CA ARG A 101 -18.85 -12.15 -9.44
C ARG A 101 -18.26 -11.14 -10.43
N ASP A 102 -17.07 -10.63 -10.17
CA ASP A 102 -16.44 -9.65 -11.03
C ASP A 102 -15.62 -10.34 -12.13
N LYS A 103 -16.04 -10.13 -13.37
CA LYS A 103 -15.41 -10.70 -14.56
C LYS A 103 -14.23 -9.87 -15.09
N SER A 104 -13.89 -8.75 -14.43
CA SER A 104 -12.77 -7.93 -14.85
C SER A 104 -11.42 -8.57 -14.50
N ALA A 105 -10.46 -8.47 -15.42
CA ALA A 105 -9.11 -8.90 -15.17
C ALA A 105 -8.52 -8.10 -14.00
N TYR A 106 -8.09 -8.81 -12.96
CA TYR A 106 -7.45 -8.21 -11.78
C TYR A 106 -5.97 -8.55 -11.78
N SER A 107 -5.16 -7.55 -11.62
CA SER A 107 -3.71 -7.73 -11.46
C SER A 107 -3.19 -6.90 -10.29
N GLU A 108 -2.22 -7.45 -9.59
CA GLU A 108 -1.42 -6.70 -8.63
C GLU A 108 -0.10 -6.30 -9.27
N THR A 109 0.40 -5.15 -8.85
CA THR A 109 1.74 -4.69 -9.23
C THR A 109 2.68 -4.92 -8.05
N ILE A 110 3.84 -5.48 -8.34
CA ILE A 110 4.94 -5.57 -7.39
C ILE A 110 5.92 -4.47 -7.78
N PHE A 111 6.03 -3.46 -6.93
CA PHE A 111 7.00 -2.38 -7.11
C PHE A 111 8.30 -2.75 -6.41
N HIS A 112 9.39 -2.79 -7.16
CA HIS A 112 10.73 -2.87 -6.58
C HIS A 112 11.27 -1.46 -6.41
N ILE A 113 11.56 -1.09 -5.19
CA ILE A 113 11.84 0.28 -4.78
C ILE A 113 13.21 0.30 -4.07
N LYS A 114 14.01 1.31 -4.38
CA LYS A 114 15.30 1.57 -3.75
C LYS A 114 15.39 3.02 -3.25
N ASP A 115 16.41 3.29 -2.46
CA ASP A 115 16.74 4.69 -2.13
C ASP A 115 17.08 5.46 -3.39
N LYS A 116 16.59 6.70 -3.49
CA LYS A 116 16.79 7.55 -4.66
C LYS A 116 18.27 7.80 -4.97
N ASN A 117 19.12 7.88 -3.94
CA ASN A 117 20.56 8.09 -4.11
C ASN A 117 21.30 6.83 -4.57
N ASN A 118 20.75 5.65 -4.34
CA ASN A 118 21.37 4.36 -4.63
C ASN A 118 20.82 3.68 -5.89
N ALA A 119 19.71 4.18 -6.44
CA ALA A 119 19.07 3.60 -7.63
C ALA A 119 19.96 3.60 -8.86
N HIS A 120 20.91 4.52 -8.94
CA HIS A 120 21.85 4.69 -10.07
C HIS A 120 23.23 4.06 -9.86
N SER A 121 23.53 3.55 -8.67
CA SER A 121 24.86 2.99 -8.37
C SER A 121 25.09 1.54 -8.84
N ASN A 122 24.05 0.88 -9.33
CA ASN A 122 24.09 -0.51 -9.81
C ASN A 122 23.88 -0.63 -11.34
N ARG A 123 24.24 0.38 -12.07
CA ARG A 123 24.24 0.33 -13.55
C ARG A 123 25.62 0.09 -14.09
#